data_71c36a175aef4d25ad8efa194f55903f
#
_entry.id   71c36a175aef4d25ad8efa194f55903f
#
_cell.length_a   1.000
_cell.length_b   1.000
_cell.length_c   1.000
_cell.angle_alpha   90.00
_cell.angle_beta   90.00
_cell.angle_gamma   90.00
#
_symmetry.space_group_name_H-M   'P 1'
#
loop_
_entity.id
_entity.type
_entity.pdbx_description
1 polymer ?
#
loop_
_entity_poly.entity_id
_entity_poly.type
_entity_poly.pdbx_seq_one_letter_code
_entity_poly.pdbx_strand_id
1 'polypeptide(L)'
;MIEFMGRLTGNAFKYYKKTMIKTLQIVLLIAFGIGMPIMFFVFNSIGSVDLEFMLFTALLFVLTAIFSPYLILIFAKGDVTQRIYINDGLVNAVSCEGRTRSAQICAIKKVKDFGDYYAMTLPGICAIVSVYFICEKDLLTNGTIDQFEELFDGKIVRKQSN
;
A
#
# COMPACT_ATOMS: atom_id res chain seq x y z
N MET A 1 -10.03 -22.39 -7.24
CA MET A 1 -8.77 -21.71 -6.84
C MET A 1 -8.30 -20.87 -7.99
N ILE A 2 -8.02 -19.58 -7.75
CA ILE A 2 -7.49 -18.65 -8.75
C ILE A 2 -6.12 -18.20 -8.25
N GLU A 3 -5.11 -18.18 -9.11
CA GLU A 3 -3.74 -17.86 -8.71
C GLU A 3 -3.07 -16.95 -9.73
N PHE A 4 -2.46 -15.88 -9.21
CA PHE A 4 -1.59 -14.97 -9.93
C PHE A 4 -0.18 -15.08 -9.33
N MET A 5 0.80 -15.43 -10.15
CA MET A 5 2.16 -15.62 -9.69
C MET A 5 3.15 -15.01 -10.68
N GLY A 6 4.03 -14.17 -10.20
CA GLY A 6 5.08 -13.59 -11.02
C GLY A 6 5.53 -12.22 -10.54
N ARG A 7 6.27 -11.55 -11.41
CA ARG A 7 6.83 -10.23 -11.18
C ARG A 7 5.93 -9.17 -11.78
N LEU A 8 5.54 -8.17 -10.99
CA LEU A 8 4.79 -7.03 -11.49
C LEU A 8 5.60 -6.23 -12.51
N THR A 9 4.97 -5.89 -13.63
CA THR A 9 5.58 -5.18 -14.74
C THR A 9 4.81 -3.91 -15.12
N GLY A 10 5.34 -3.12 -16.02
CA GLY A 10 4.65 -2.03 -16.71
C GLY A 10 3.85 -1.08 -15.80
N ASN A 11 2.57 -0.95 -16.11
CA ASN A 11 1.64 -0.04 -15.42
C ASN A 11 1.25 -0.54 -14.03
N ALA A 12 1.17 -1.85 -13.82
CA ALA A 12 0.88 -2.48 -12.54
C ALA A 12 1.98 -2.13 -11.52
N PHE A 13 3.24 -2.24 -11.93
CA PHE A 13 4.38 -1.87 -11.10
C PHE A 13 4.46 -0.35 -10.80
N LYS A 14 4.17 0.51 -11.80
CA LYS A 14 4.08 1.97 -11.57
C LYS A 14 2.99 2.31 -10.55
N TYR A 15 1.83 1.67 -10.67
CA TYR A 15 0.73 1.86 -9.73
C TYR A 15 1.10 1.39 -8.32
N TYR A 16 1.74 0.22 -8.20
CA TYR A 16 2.25 -0.29 -6.94
C TYR A 16 3.21 0.71 -6.27
N LYS A 17 4.23 1.18 -6.99
CA LYS A 17 5.17 2.19 -6.47
C LYS A 17 4.47 3.46 -6.00
N LYS A 18 3.60 4.02 -6.82
CA LYS A 18 2.85 5.24 -6.49
C LYS A 18 2.00 5.06 -5.23
N THR A 19 1.36 3.91 -5.09
CA THR A 19 0.53 3.60 -3.93
C THR A 19 1.34 3.41 -2.68
N MET A 20 2.48 2.72 -2.77
CA MET A 20 3.41 2.53 -1.66
C MET A 20 3.99 3.85 -1.16
N ILE A 21 4.43 4.74 -2.05
CA ILE A 21 4.89 6.10 -1.70
C ILE A 21 3.80 6.83 -0.92
N LYS A 22 2.59 6.89 -1.49
CA LYS A 22 1.46 7.60 -0.88
C LYS A 22 1.12 7.04 0.50
N THR A 23 1.07 5.72 0.64
CA THR A 23 0.79 5.06 1.91
C THR A 23 1.85 5.38 2.95
N LEU A 24 3.13 5.30 2.57
CA LEU A 24 4.24 5.59 3.46
C LEU A 24 4.27 7.06 3.89
N GLN A 25 3.99 7.99 2.97
CA GLN A 25 3.86 9.42 3.27
C GLN A 25 2.75 9.68 4.29
N ILE A 26 1.57 9.06 4.13
CA ILE A 26 0.46 9.20 5.07
C ILE A 26 0.85 8.68 6.46
N VAL A 27 1.47 7.51 6.53
CA VAL A 27 1.93 6.91 7.80
C VAL A 27 2.93 7.82 8.50
N LEU A 28 3.91 8.35 7.77
CA LEU A 28 4.90 9.27 8.32
C LEU A 28 4.26 10.58 8.79
N LEU A 29 3.36 11.16 8.01
CA LEU A 29 2.65 12.39 8.41
C LEU A 29 1.82 12.19 9.68
N ILE A 30 1.15 11.04 9.83
CA ILE A 30 0.41 10.71 11.06
C ILE A 30 1.38 10.52 12.22
N ALA A 31 2.47 9.78 12.03
CA ALA A 31 3.47 9.55 13.07
C ALA A 31 4.09 10.86 13.55
N PHE A 32 4.39 11.78 12.65
CA PHE A 32 4.92 13.11 13.00
C PHE A 32 3.86 14.02 13.61
N GLY A 33 2.62 13.99 13.07
CA GLY A 33 1.51 14.79 13.60
C GLY A 33 1.15 14.44 15.04
N ILE A 34 1.39 13.20 15.46
CA ILE A 34 1.20 12.77 16.85
C ILE A 34 2.49 12.95 17.67
N GLY A 35 3.62 12.57 17.10
CA GLY A 35 4.92 12.59 17.80
C GLY A 35 5.40 13.99 18.15
N MET A 36 5.22 14.97 17.26
CA MET A 36 5.66 16.35 17.51
C MET A 36 4.97 17.03 18.70
N PRO A 37 3.64 17.01 18.84
CA PRO A 37 2.98 17.53 20.03
C PRO A 37 3.44 16.86 21.33
N ILE A 38 3.64 15.54 21.30
CA ILE A 38 4.12 14.80 22.48
C ILE A 38 5.54 15.28 22.86
N MET A 39 6.43 15.36 21.88
CA MET A 39 7.78 15.88 22.10
C MET A 39 7.75 17.30 22.66
N PHE A 40 6.92 18.19 22.09
CA PHE A 40 6.72 19.55 22.59
C PHE A 40 6.32 19.58 24.05
N PHE A 41 5.33 18.76 24.43
CA PHE A 41 4.84 18.70 25.81
C PHE A 41 5.93 18.23 26.80
N VAL A 42 6.66 17.19 26.39
CA VAL A 42 7.75 16.63 27.23
C VAL A 42 8.87 17.66 27.41
N PHE A 43 9.33 18.28 26.34
CA PHE A 43 10.41 19.26 26.41
C PHE A 43 10.00 20.54 27.18
N ASN A 44 8.77 21.02 27.00
CA ASN A 44 8.27 22.16 27.71
C ASN A 44 8.17 21.90 29.25
N SER A 45 7.90 20.64 29.63
CA SER A 45 7.88 20.23 31.02
C SER A 45 9.26 20.20 31.66
N ILE A 46 10.32 20.09 30.90
CA ILE A 46 11.73 20.08 31.36
C ILE A 46 12.32 21.51 31.40
N GLY A 47 11.61 22.50 30.88
CA GLY A 47 11.98 23.93 31.03
C GLY A 47 13.09 24.45 30.10
N SER A 48 13.40 23.74 29.00
CA SER A 48 14.56 24.08 28.17
C SER A 48 14.29 24.06 26.66
N VAL A 49 13.15 24.59 26.22
CA VAL A 49 12.87 24.56 24.79
C VAL A 49 13.16 25.91 24.12
N ASP A 50 14.17 25.91 23.28
CA ASP A 50 14.42 26.97 22.35
C ASP A 50 13.44 26.83 21.15
N LEU A 51 12.63 27.85 20.90
CA LEU A 51 11.64 27.88 19.83
C LEU A 51 12.28 27.66 18.46
N GLU A 52 13.49 28.19 18.24
CA GLU A 52 14.24 28.03 16.99
C GLU A 52 14.62 26.57 16.75
N PHE A 53 15.08 25.89 17.77
CA PHE A 53 15.41 24.45 17.69
C PHE A 53 14.17 23.61 17.37
N MET A 54 13.03 23.94 17.93
CA MET A 54 11.76 23.25 17.63
C MET A 54 11.33 23.44 16.18
N LEU A 55 11.37 24.68 15.69
CA LEU A 55 11.01 24.98 14.30
C LEU A 55 11.95 24.28 13.32
N PHE A 56 13.25 24.26 13.62
CA PHE A 56 14.23 23.55 12.81
C PHE A 56 13.96 22.03 12.80
N THR A 57 13.67 21.45 13.95
CA THR A 57 13.35 20.01 14.07
C THR A 57 12.07 19.68 13.33
N ALA A 58 11.02 20.50 13.45
CA ALA A 58 9.78 20.32 12.70
C ALA A 58 10.00 20.35 11.17
N LEU A 59 10.80 21.32 10.71
CA LEU A 59 11.15 21.40 9.29
C LEU A 59 11.90 20.17 8.81
N LEU A 60 12.88 19.70 9.57
CA LEU A 60 13.65 18.49 9.25
C LEU A 60 12.75 17.24 9.15
N PHE A 61 11.78 17.10 10.07
CA PHE A 61 10.81 16.02 10.03
C PHE A 61 9.91 16.08 8.79
N VAL A 62 9.41 17.26 8.44
CA VAL A 62 8.59 17.45 7.22
C VAL A 62 9.39 17.07 5.98
N LEU A 63 10.62 17.53 5.87
CA LEU A 63 11.51 17.17 4.75
C LEU A 63 11.75 15.65 4.72
N THR A 64 12.02 15.03 5.85
CA THR A 64 12.21 13.58 5.95
C THR A 64 10.95 12.82 5.52
N ALA A 65 9.77 13.26 5.95
CA ALA A 65 8.51 12.64 5.56
C ALA A 65 8.25 12.72 4.04
N ILE A 66 8.67 13.82 3.40
CA ILE A 66 8.53 13.99 1.95
C ILE A 66 9.55 13.15 1.18
N PHE A 67 10.80 13.14 1.58
CA PHE A 67 11.90 12.54 0.80
C PHE A 67 12.17 11.07 1.10
N SER A 68 11.96 10.60 2.35
CA SER A 68 12.29 9.22 2.73
C SER A 68 11.55 8.15 1.91
N PRO A 69 10.27 8.31 1.52
CA PRO A 69 9.60 7.30 0.69
C PRO A 69 10.25 7.13 -0.68
N TYR A 70 10.75 8.20 -1.26
CA TYR A 70 11.45 8.14 -2.55
C TYR A 70 12.81 7.47 -2.41
N LEU A 71 13.56 7.78 -1.36
CA LEU A 71 14.85 7.14 -1.07
C LEU A 71 14.66 5.63 -0.86
N ILE A 72 13.70 5.22 -0.05
CA ILE A 72 13.43 3.80 0.19
C ILE A 72 13.11 3.08 -1.12
N LEU A 73 12.33 3.69 -2.03
CA LEU A 73 12.02 3.07 -3.32
C LEU A 73 13.19 3.04 -4.31
N ILE A 74 14.13 3.98 -4.21
CA ILE A 74 15.36 3.96 -4.99
C ILE A 74 16.28 2.84 -4.51
N PHE A 75 16.40 2.68 -3.19
CA PHE A 75 17.24 1.64 -2.58
C PHE A 75 16.58 0.27 -2.58
N ALA A 76 15.25 0.21 -2.48
CA ALA A 76 14.50 -1.03 -2.70
C ALA A 76 14.51 -1.35 -4.22
N LYS A 77 15.63 -1.77 -4.74
CA LYS A 77 15.79 -2.37 -6.08
C LYS A 77 15.11 -3.74 -6.15
N GLY A 78 14.00 -3.91 -5.47
CA GLY A 78 13.31 -5.17 -5.35
C GLY A 78 12.40 -5.40 -6.55
N ASP A 79 12.64 -6.47 -7.23
CA ASP A 79 11.64 -7.13 -8.04
C ASP A 79 10.45 -7.46 -7.14
N VAL A 80 9.31 -6.84 -7.42
CA VAL A 80 8.08 -7.16 -6.68
C VAL A 80 7.53 -8.44 -7.27
N THR A 81 8.09 -9.54 -6.85
CA THR A 81 7.55 -10.86 -7.13
C THR A 81 6.52 -11.17 -6.05
N GLN A 82 5.34 -11.50 -6.48
CA GLN A 82 4.25 -11.85 -5.58
C GLN A 82 3.53 -13.10 -6.05
N ARG A 83 2.91 -13.77 -5.11
CA ARG A 83 1.98 -14.86 -5.35
C ARG A 83 0.67 -14.50 -4.69
N ILE A 84 -0.39 -14.31 -5.46
CA ILE A 84 -1.73 -14.05 -4.94
C ILE A 84 -2.59 -15.25 -5.30
N TYR A 85 -3.17 -15.91 -4.31
CA TYR A 85 -4.11 -16.99 -4.54
C TYR A 85 -5.40 -16.78 -3.77
N ILE A 86 -6.49 -17.14 -4.44
CA ILE A 86 -7.84 -17.01 -3.91
C ILE A 86 -8.42 -18.41 -3.76
N ASN A 87 -8.70 -18.77 -2.53
CA ASN A 87 -9.29 -20.05 -2.18
C ASN A 87 -10.20 -19.88 -0.96
N ASP A 88 -11.31 -20.65 -0.91
CA ASP A 88 -12.22 -20.72 0.25
C ASP A 88 -12.67 -19.36 0.80
N GLY A 89 -12.96 -18.43 -0.08
CA GLY A 89 -13.40 -17.07 0.31
C GLY A 89 -12.30 -16.17 0.88
N LEU A 90 -11.03 -16.61 0.80
CA LEU A 90 -9.85 -15.85 1.24
C LEU A 90 -8.97 -15.47 0.06
N VAL A 91 -8.50 -14.24 0.07
CA VAL A 91 -7.43 -13.74 -0.78
C VAL A 91 -6.15 -13.74 0.02
N ASN A 92 -5.16 -14.49 -0.43
CA ASN A 92 -3.85 -14.59 0.21
C ASN A 92 -2.79 -14.03 -0.73
N ALA A 93 -1.97 -13.12 -0.22
CA ALA A 93 -0.82 -12.60 -0.93
C ALA A 93 0.46 -12.96 -0.18
N VAL A 94 1.36 -13.62 -0.88
CA VAL A 94 2.68 -14.00 -0.37
C VAL A 94 3.72 -13.14 -1.08
N SER A 95 4.52 -12.41 -0.30
CA SER A 95 5.65 -11.66 -0.85
C SER A 95 6.86 -12.57 -1.08
N CYS A 96 7.84 -12.09 -1.85
CA CYS A 96 9.11 -12.80 -2.06
C CYS A 96 9.85 -13.12 -0.75
N GLU A 97 9.59 -12.37 0.33
CA GLU A 97 10.17 -12.61 1.66
C GLU A 97 9.38 -13.65 2.47
N GLY A 98 8.39 -14.31 1.88
CA GLY A 98 7.55 -15.31 2.56
C GLY A 98 6.50 -14.71 3.51
N ARG A 99 6.35 -13.39 3.56
CA ARG A 99 5.30 -12.77 4.38
C ARG A 99 3.95 -12.97 3.71
N THR A 100 3.04 -13.61 4.43
CA THR A 100 1.66 -13.85 3.96
C THR A 100 0.73 -12.80 4.54
N ARG A 101 -0.12 -12.26 3.69
CA ARG A 101 -1.26 -11.41 4.09
C ARG A 101 -2.53 -12.05 3.58
N SER A 102 -3.49 -12.24 4.46
CA SER A 102 -4.77 -12.83 4.12
C SER A 102 -5.90 -11.85 4.36
N ALA A 103 -6.89 -11.87 3.50
CA ALA A 103 -8.11 -11.09 3.65
C ALA A 103 -9.32 -11.87 3.14
N GLN A 104 -10.43 -11.72 3.83
CA GLN A 104 -11.70 -12.28 3.34
C GLN A 104 -12.19 -11.49 2.12
N ILE A 105 -12.76 -12.18 1.12
CA ILE A 105 -13.35 -11.54 -0.06
C ILE A 105 -14.42 -10.50 0.34
N CYS A 106 -15.19 -10.77 1.39
CA CYS A 106 -16.19 -9.82 1.89
C CYS A 106 -15.58 -8.52 2.43
N ALA A 107 -14.35 -8.56 2.95
CA ALA A 107 -13.65 -7.37 3.45
C ALA A 107 -13.10 -6.49 2.32
N ILE A 108 -12.99 -7.02 1.11
CA ILE A 108 -12.58 -6.24 -0.07
C ILE A 108 -13.76 -5.38 -0.52
N LYS A 109 -13.63 -4.07 -0.34
CA LYS A 109 -14.70 -3.12 -0.64
C LYS A 109 -14.80 -2.80 -2.14
N LYS A 110 -13.66 -2.82 -2.84
CA LYS A 110 -13.59 -2.37 -4.23
C LYS A 110 -12.43 -3.03 -4.94
N VAL A 111 -12.70 -3.46 -6.16
CA VAL A 111 -11.71 -3.94 -7.14
C VAL A 111 -11.72 -2.96 -8.31
N LYS A 112 -10.60 -2.29 -8.56
CA LYS A 112 -10.44 -1.39 -9.70
C LYS A 112 -9.82 -2.16 -10.85
N ASP A 113 -10.51 -2.21 -11.97
CA ASP A 113 -9.99 -2.74 -13.23
C ASP A 113 -9.35 -1.59 -14.02
N PHE A 114 -8.07 -1.74 -14.36
CA PHE A 114 -7.28 -0.80 -15.17
C PHE A 114 -6.99 -1.34 -16.58
N GLY A 115 -7.67 -2.41 -17.00
CA GLY A 115 -7.40 -3.09 -18.26
C GLY A 115 -6.38 -4.22 -18.10
N ASP A 116 -5.13 -3.88 -17.85
CA ASP A 116 -4.02 -4.83 -17.74
C ASP A 116 -3.95 -5.51 -16.36
N TYR A 117 -4.49 -4.87 -15.32
CA TYR A 117 -4.42 -5.37 -13.95
C TYR A 117 -5.62 -4.95 -13.10
N TYR A 118 -5.87 -5.72 -12.04
CA TYR A 118 -6.82 -5.40 -10.99
C TYR A 118 -6.09 -4.88 -9.75
N ALA A 119 -6.65 -3.85 -9.10
CA ALA A 119 -6.18 -3.38 -7.81
C ALA A 119 -7.31 -3.54 -6.78
N MET A 120 -7.16 -4.52 -5.89
CA MET A 120 -8.08 -4.77 -4.77
C MET A 120 -7.69 -3.87 -3.60
N THR A 121 -8.69 -3.18 -3.03
CA THR A 121 -8.48 -2.28 -1.91
C THR A 121 -9.06 -2.90 -0.64
N LEU A 122 -8.21 -3.06 0.36
CA LEU A 122 -8.58 -3.50 1.70
C LEU A 122 -8.54 -2.33 2.68
N PRO A 123 -9.45 -2.26 3.64
CA PRO A 123 -9.27 -1.36 4.77
C PRO A 123 -8.01 -1.77 5.53
N GLY A 124 -7.10 -0.84 5.75
CA GLY A 124 -5.92 -1.06 6.57
C GLY A 124 -6.22 -0.97 8.08
N ILE A 125 -5.20 -1.19 8.90
CA ILE A 125 -5.28 -1.29 10.36
C ILE A 125 -5.98 -0.08 11.02
N CYS A 126 -5.91 1.11 10.42
CA CYS A 126 -6.50 2.34 10.94
C CYS A 126 -7.54 2.96 10.00
N ALA A 127 -8.15 2.23 9.07
CA ALA A 127 -9.04 2.74 8.01
C ALA A 127 -8.41 3.84 7.09
N ILE A 128 -7.29 4.43 7.49
CA ILE A 128 -6.58 5.51 6.80
C ILE A 128 -5.57 4.94 5.80
N VAL A 129 -4.97 3.80 6.15
CA VAL A 129 -3.96 3.12 5.32
C VAL A 129 -4.62 1.98 4.58
N SER A 130 -4.84 2.14 3.28
CA SER A 130 -5.37 1.07 2.44
C SER A 130 -4.25 0.11 2.02
N VAL A 131 -4.48 -1.18 2.16
CA VAL A 131 -3.62 -2.23 1.61
C VAL A 131 -4.12 -2.56 0.22
N TYR A 132 -3.22 -2.68 -0.73
CA TYR A 132 -3.56 -3.01 -2.12
C TYR A 132 -2.97 -4.36 -2.49
N PHE A 133 -3.81 -5.22 -3.07
CA PHE A 133 -3.37 -6.39 -3.81
C PHE A 133 -3.51 -6.08 -5.30
N ILE A 134 -2.46 -6.28 -6.05
CA ILE A 134 -2.42 -5.99 -7.49
C ILE A 134 -2.29 -7.31 -8.23
N CYS A 135 -3.31 -7.64 -9.01
CA CYS A 135 -3.34 -8.83 -9.85
C CYS A 135 -3.16 -8.41 -11.29
N GLU A 136 -1.96 -8.55 -11.83
CA GLU A 136 -1.69 -8.35 -13.27
C GLU A 136 -2.27 -9.53 -14.04
N LYS A 137 -3.06 -9.27 -15.09
CA LYS A 137 -3.83 -10.31 -15.80
C LYS A 137 -2.93 -11.34 -16.47
N ASP A 138 -1.78 -10.90 -16.96
CA ASP A 138 -0.77 -11.75 -17.60
C ASP A 138 -0.06 -12.71 -16.61
N LEU A 139 -0.19 -12.47 -15.31
CA LEU A 139 0.39 -13.32 -14.25
C LEU A 139 -0.59 -14.41 -13.77
N LEU A 140 -1.75 -14.55 -14.40
CA LEU A 140 -2.72 -15.59 -14.05
C LEU A 140 -2.16 -16.97 -14.41
N THR A 141 -1.90 -17.79 -13.40
CA THR A 141 -1.33 -19.15 -13.56
C THR A 141 -2.36 -20.25 -13.37
N ASN A 142 -3.44 -19.96 -12.64
CA ASN A 142 -4.52 -20.92 -12.42
C ASN A 142 -5.87 -20.19 -12.35
N GLY A 143 -6.91 -20.81 -12.90
CA GLY A 143 -8.25 -20.22 -13.02
C GLY A 143 -8.42 -19.39 -14.28
N THR A 144 -9.50 -18.61 -14.36
CA THR A 144 -9.81 -17.71 -15.47
C THR A 144 -10.15 -16.31 -14.97
N ILE A 145 -10.01 -15.30 -15.84
CA ILE A 145 -10.40 -13.92 -15.54
C ILE A 145 -11.90 -13.85 -15.24
N ASP A 146 -12.72 -14.59 -15.98
CA ASP A 146 -14.17 -14.60 -15.78
C ASP A 146 -14.52 -15.13 -14.38
N GLN A 147 -13.87 -16.20 -13.93
CA GLN A 147 -14.03 -16.72 -12.57
C GLN A 147 -13.61 -15.70 -11.51
N PHE A 148 -12.55 -14.94 -11.77
CA PHE A 148 -12.14 -13.86 -10.88
C PHE A 148 -13.20 -12.74 -10.83
N GLU A 149 -13.71 -12.32 -11.99
CA GLU A 149 -14.74 -11.27 -12.07
C GLU A 149 -16.05 -11.71 -11.40
N GLU A 150 -16.45 -12.97 -11.54
CA GLU A 150 -17.62 -13.55 -10.87
C GLU A 150 -17.49 -13.51 -9.34
N LEU A 151 -16.30 -13.86 -8.80
CA LEU A 151 -16.05 -13.79 -7.35
C LEU A 151 -16.15 -12.38 -6.77
N PHE A 152 -15.89 -11.37 -7.58
CA PHE A 152 -15.95 -9.96 -7.19
C PHE A 152 -17.10 -9.20 -7.85
N ASP A 153 -18.16 -9.91 -8.28
CA ASP A 153 -19.32 -9.26 -8.89
C ASP A 153 -19.89 -8.15 -7.98
N GLY A 154 -20.31 -7.05 -8.58
CA GLY A 154 -20.79 -5.87 -7.89
C GLY A 154 -19.68 -5.03 -7.18
N LYS A 155 -18.43 -5.52 -7.11
CA LYS A 155 -17.29 -4.78 -6.51
C LYS A 155 -16.31 -4.23 -7.54
N ILE A 156 -16.41 -4.68 -8.80
CA ILE A 156 -15.50 -4.28 -9.88
C ILE A 156 -15.92 -2.92 -10.42
N VAL A 157 -14.97 -1.99 -10.40
CA VAL A 157 -15.13 -0.66 -10.98
C VAL A 157 -14.10 -0.49 -12.10
N ARG A 158 -14.60 -0.52 -13.32
CA ARG A 158 -13.78 -0.32 -14.52
C ARG A 158 -13.39 1.16 -14.60
N LYS A 159 -12.11 1.44 -14.68
CA LYS A 159 -11.58 2.77 -14.92
C LYS A 159 -11.35 2.90 -16.42
N GLN A 160 -12.11 3.78 -17.08
CA GLN A 160 -11.75 4.13 -18.46
C GLN A 160 -10.31 4.66 -18.46
N SER A 161 -9.48 4.02 -19.27
CA SER A 161 -8.13 4.49 -19.59
C SER A 161 -8.31 5.77 -20.42
N ASN A 162 -8.05 6.93 -19.81
CA ASN A 162 -7.78 8.15 -20.57
C ASN A 162 -6.33 8.15 -21.01
#